data_d1016f20d292e6572495e087a041c8bd
#
_entry.id   d1016f20d292e6572495e087a041c8bd
#
_cell.length_a   1.000
_cell.length_b   1.000
_cell.length_c   1.000
_cell.angle_alpha   90.00
_cell.angle_beta   90.00
_cell.angle_gamma   90.00
#
_symmetry.space_group_name_H-M   'P 1'
#
loop_
_entity.id
_entity.type
_entity.pdbx_description
1 polymer ?
#
loop_
_entity_poly.entity_id
_entity_poly.type
_entity_poly.pdbx_seq_one_letter_code
_entity_poly.pdbx_strand_id
1 'polypeptide(L)'
;MKKTVTPLRSLCAALAALVLLVALAAPAFAADGFADLYYRMNDNAQVLTEDEDGELEASLEELSVRQSFDVIIATIDSLESEGCTSMEEYADDLYDYCQFGYGENRDGVLLLVSIGDRKWHISTCGYGITA
;
A
#
# COMPACT_ATOMS: atom_id res chain seq x y z
N MET A 1 32.34 53.17 25.48
CA MET A 1 31.95 51.87 24.91
C MET A 1 30.91 51.24 25.82
N LYS A 2 29.64 51.33 25.46
CA LYS A 2 28.55 50.68 26.22
C LYS A 2 28.43 49.22 25.68
N LYS A 3 28.83 48.27 26.50
CA LYS A 3 28.57 46.86 26.24
C LYS A 3 27.07 46.59 26.45
N THR A 4 26.34 46.38 25.40
CA THR A 4 24.95 45.90 25.46
C THR A 4 24.97 44.40 25.85
N VAL A 5 24.74 44.17 27.13
CA VAL A 5 24.50 42.82 27.63
C VAL A 5 23.07 42.45 27.24
N THR A 6 22.93 41.69 26.19
CA THR A 6 21.63 41.06 25.83
C THR A 6 21.25 40.14 27.00
N PRO A 7 20.08 40.32 27.63
CA PRO A 7 19.74 39.51 28.79
C PRO A 7 19.50 38.07 28.34
N LEU A 8 20.20 37.16 28.97
CA LEU A 8 20.15 35.72 28.76
C LEU A 8 18.69 35.18 28.74
N ARG A 9 17.79 35.90 29.42
CA ARG A 9 16.33 35.61 29.40
C ARG A 9 15.69 35.78 28.05
N SER A 10 16.15 36.71 27.21
CA SER A 10 15.63 36.94 25.86
C SER A 10 16.05 35.84 24.90
N LEU A 11 17.24 35.29 25.09
CA LEU A 11 17.75 34.17 24.27
C LEU A 11 17.00 32.86 24.57
N CYS A 12 16.70 32.60 25.84
CA CYS A 12 15.92 31.44 26.26
C CYS A 12 14.47 31.50 25.77
N ALA A 13 13.86 32.70 25.76
CA ALA A 13 12.50 32.87 25.22
C ALA A 13 12.45 32.66 23.71
N ALA A 14 13.46 33.11 22.95
CA ALA A 14 13.55 32.90 21.50
C ALA A 14 13.79 31.43 21.16
N LEU A 15 14.62 30.73 21.94
CA LEU A 15 14.85 29.28 21.77
C LEU A 15 13.60 28.45 22.10
N ALA A 16 12.88 28.82 23.16
CA ALA A 16 11.63 28.13 23.53
C ALA A 16 10.54 28.34 22.47
N ALA A 17 10.44 29.55 21.89
CA ALA A 17 9.51 29.82 20.79
C ALA A 17 9.86 29.04 19.51
N LEU A 18 11.15 28.90 19.20
CA LEU A 18 11.62 28.14 18.04
C LEU A 18 11.34 26.64 18.20
N VAL A 19 11.55 26.07 19.38
CA VAL A 19 11.24 24.68 19.70
C VAL A 19 9.73 24.41 19.64
N LEU A 20 8.92 25.37 20.09
CA LEU A 20 7.45 25.26 20.02
C LEU A 20 6.95 25.32 18.57
N LEU A 21 7.58 26.13 17.71
CA LEU A 21 7.21 26.23 16.30
C LEU A 21 7.56 24.96 15.52
N VAL A 22 8.65 24.30 15.87
CA VAL A 22 9.05 23.00 15.26
C VAL A 22 8.12 21.88 15.74
N ALA A 23 7.61 21.94 16.96
CA ALA A 23 6.65 20.94 17.45
C ALA A 23 5.27 21.07 16.81
N LEU A 24 4.89 22.26 16.29
CA LEU A 24 3.63 22.47 15.57
C LEU A 24 3.73 22.12 14.07
N ALA A 25 4.96 21.95 13.56
CA ALA A 25 5.23 21.51 12.21
C ALA A 25 5.48 19.99 12.13
N ALA A 26 4.94 19.22 13.06
CA ALA A 26 4.78 17.80 12.82
C ALA A 26 3.91 17.69 11.56
N PRO A 27 4.44 17.15 10.44
CA PRO A 27 3.54 16.81 9.35
C PRO A 27 2.48 15.92 9.98
N ALA A 28 1.23 16.30 9.84
CA ALA A 28 0.15 15.37 9.97
C ALA A 28 0.41 14.33 8.87
N PHE A 29 1.23 13.33 9.17
CA PHE A 29 1.09 12.04 8.53
C PHE A 29 -0.28 11.59 9.00
N ALA A 30 -1.28 12.07 8.29
CA ALA A 30 -2.58 11.51 8.31
C ALA A 30 -2.37 10.02 8.15
N ALA A 31 -3.04 9.25 8.95
CA ALA A 31 -3.11 7.81 8.83
C ALA A 31 -3.94 7.41 7.59
N ASP A 32 -3.64 8.05 6.46
CA ASP A 32 -4.08 7.66 5.11
C ASP A 32 -2.97 6.81 4.53
N GLY A 33 -2.75 5.73 5.16
CA GLY A 33 -1.50 5.51 4.69
C GLY A 33 -1.03 4.15 4.32
N PHE A 34 -1.64 3.08 4.31
CA PHE A 34 -1.14 1.86 3.66
C PHE A 34 -1.80 1.58 2.30
N ALA A 35 -2.81 2.36 1.91
CA ALA A 35 -3.52 2.19 0.64
C ALA A 35 -2.69 2.54 -0.60
N ASP A 36 -1.60 3.33 -0.46
CA ASP A 36 -0.79 3.81 -1.59
C ASP A 36 0.53 3.06 -1.76
N LEU A 37 0.77 1.98 -1.03
CA LEU A 37 2.07 1.28 -1.05
C LEU A 37 2.20 0.22 -2.14
N TYR A 38 1.13 -0.16 -2.79
CA TYR A 38 1.13 -1.19 -3.83
C TYR A 38 0.05 -0.94 -4.87
N TYR A 39 0.30 -1.44 -6.08
CA TYR A 39 -0.68 -1.45 -7.14
C TYR A 39 -1.68 -2.58 -6.95
N ARG A 40 -2.95 -2.34 -7.26
CA ARG A 40 -4.01 -3.35 -7.22
C ARG A 40 -4.07 -4.20 -8.46
N MET A 41 -3.57 -3.65 -9.58
CA MET A 41 -3.33 -4.42 -10.80
C MET A 41 -1.83 -4.71 -10.94
N ASN A 42 -1.46 -5.97 -10.97
CA ASN A 42 -0.08 -6.43 -11.10
C ASN A 42 0.04 -7.32 -12.33
N ASP A 43 0.22 -6.70 -13.50
CA ASP A 43 0.30 -7.42 -14.78
C ASP A 43 1.73 -7.91 -15.06
N ASN A 44 2.22 -8.87 -14.27
CA ASN A 44 3.56 -9.43 -14.45
C ASN A 44 3.69 -10.27 -15.72
N ALA A 45 2.59 -10.83 -16.22
CA ALA A 45 2.56 -11.55 -17.50
C ALA A 45 2.49 -10.62 -18.72
N GLN A 46 2.34 -9.30 -18.51
CA GLN A 46 2.30 -8.29 -19.58
C GLN A 46 1.26 -8.59 -20.66
N VAL A 47 0.07 -8.99 -20.23
CA VAL A 47 -1.06 -9.33 -21.12
C VAL A 47 -1.97 -8.13 -21.40
N LEU A 48 -1.85 -7.06 -20.63
CA LEU A 48 -2.59 -5.81 -20.80
C LEU A 48 -1.73 -4.76 -21.52
N THR A 49 -2.39 -3.84 -22.20
CA THR A 49 -1.76 -2.60 -22.64
C THR A 49 -1.62 -1.63 -21.47
N GLU A 50 -0.75 -0.62 -21.60
CA GLU A 50 -0.58 0.41 -20.54
C GLU A 50 -1.90 1.13 -20.21
N ASP A 51 -2.75 1.38 -21.23
CA ASP A 51 -4.05 2.02 -21.03
C ASP A 51 -5.03 1.10 -20.26
N GLU A 52 -5.09 -0.19 -20.64
CA GLU A 52 -5.94 -1.18 -19.95
C GLU A 52 -5.49 -1.42 -18.50
N ASP A 53 -4.18 -1.51 -18.27
CA ASP A 53 -3.61 -1.66 -16.94
C ASP A 53 -3.96 -0.45 -16.05
N GLY A 54 -3.77 0.77 -16.56
CA GLY A 54 -4.10 2.01 -15.86
C GLY A 54 -5.59 2.17 -15.57
N GLU A 55 -6.47 1.83 -16.51
CA GLU A 55 -7.93 1.87 -16.32
C GLU A 55 -8.39 0.84 -15.27
N LEU A 56 -7.79 -0.34 -15.29
CA LEU A 56 -8.13 -1.40 -14.35
C LEU A 56 -7.60 -1.05 -12.93
N GLU A 57 -6.37 -0.55 -12.82
CA GLU A 57 -5.82 -0.06 -11.55
C GLU A 57 -6.74 1.00 -10.92
N ALA A 58 -7.13 2.03 -11.68
CA ALA A 58 -8.02 3.08 -11.18
C ALA A 58 -9.38 2.54 -10.73
N SER A 59 -9.93 1.57 -11.45
CA SER A 59 -11.21 0.94 -11.12
C SER A 59 -11.12 0.09 -9.86
N LEU A 60 -10.04 -0.67 -9.69
CA LEU A 60 -9.78 -1.49 -8.50
C LEU A 60 -9.55 -0.62 -7.27
N GLU A 61 -8.83 0.49 -7.41
CA GLU A 61 -8.61 1.44 -6.33
C GLU A 61 -9.94 2.07 -5.88
N GLU A 62 -10.74 2.61 -6.80
CA GLU A 62 -12.05 3.16 -6.48
C GLU A 62 -12.94 2.15 -5.76
N LEU A 63 -12.97 0.90 -6.26
CA LEU A 63 -13.75 -0.17 -5.67
C LEU A 63 -13.28 -0.49 -4.25
N SER A 64 -11.97 -0.65 -4.07
CA SER A 64 -11.38 -1.01 -2.79
C SER A 64 -11.63 0.06 -1.72
N VAL A 65 -11.43 1.32 -2.04
CA VAL A 65 -11.70 2.44 -1.13
C VAL A 65 -13.18 2.52 -0.78
N ARG A 66 -14.06 2.43 -1.78
CA ARG A 66 -15.51 2.51 -1.59
C ARG A 66 -16.05 1.39 -0.70
N GLN A 67 -15.47 0.20 -0.79
CA GLN A 67 -15.91 -0.97 -0.02
C GLN A 67 -15.15 -1.14 1.30
N SER A 68 -14.08 -0.37 1.54
CA SER A 68 -13.12 -0.62 2.65
C SER A 68 -12.64 -2.08 2.65
N PHE A 69 -12.37 -2.60 1.46
CA PHE A 69 -12.04 -3.98 1.18
C PHE A 69 -11.15 -4.03 -0.06
N ASP A 70 -9.98 -4.62 0.03
CA ASP A 70 -9.01 -4.61 -1.05
C ASP A 70 -9.35 -5.66 -2.13
N VAL A 71 -9.34 -5.22 -3.38
CA VAL A 71 -9.55 -6.10 -4.54
C VAL A 71 -8.32 -6.00 -5.42
N ILE A 72 -7.55 -7.08 -5.48
CA ILE A 72 -6.26 -7.14 -6.17
C ILE A 72 -6.32 -8.18 -7.27
N ILE A 73 -5.69 -7.88 -8.40
CA ILE A 73 -5.49 -8.82 -9.51
C ILE A 73 -3.99 -8.91 -9.80
N ALA A 74 -3.49 -10.13 -9.93
CA ALA A 74 -2.12 -10.40 -10.36
C ALA A 74 -2.11 -11.40 -11.51
N THR A 75 -1.30 -11.15 -12.52
CA THR A 75 -1.02 -12.09 -13.60
C THR A 75 0.43 -12.56 -13.53
N ILE A 76 0.67 -13.82 -13.87
CA ILE A 76 2.00 -14.42 -14.01
C ILE A 76 2.09 -15.24 -15.29
N ASP A 77 3.29 -15.38 -15.81
CA ASP A 77 3.50 -16.24 -17.00
C ASP A 77 3.20 -17.70 -16.70
N SER A 78 3.83 -18.26 -15.67
CA SER A 78 3.59 -19.62 -15.20
C SER A 78 4.10 -19.80 -13.77
N LEU A 79 3.63 -20.82 -13.06
CA LEU A 79 4.16 -21.19 -11.75
C LEU A 79 5.62 -21.61 -11.83
N GLU A 80 6.05 -22.26 -12.91
CA GLU A 80 7.43 -22.67 -13.12
C GLU A 80 8.36 -21.44 -13.20
N SER A 81 7.96 -20.37 -13.88
CA SER A 81 8.75 -19.13 -13.95
C SER A 81 8.93 -18.45 -12.60
N GLU A 82 7.96 -18.61 -11.72
CA GLU A 82 8.00 -18.09 -10.34
C GLU A 82 8.70 -19.04 -9.35
N GLY A 83 9.11 -20.22 -9.81
CA GLY A 83 9.74 -21.25 -8.97
C GLY A 83 8.77 -21.93 -7.99
N CYS A 84 7.48 -21.90 -8.31
CA CYS A 84 6.40 -22.43 -7.48
C CYS A 84 5.69 -23.61 -8.17
N THR A 85 4.96 -24.39 -7.39
CA THR A 85 4.20 -25.56 -7.89
C THR A 85 2.72 -25.49 -7.60
N SER A 86 2.29 -24.61 -6.69
CA SER A 86 0.91 -24.43 -6.24
C SER A 86 0.45 -23.01 -6.46
N MET A 87 -0.71 -22.83 -7.09
CA MET A 87 -1.39 -21.53 -7.25
C MET A 87 -1.82 -20.95 -5.90
N GLU A 88 -2.33 -21.81 -5.01
CA GLU A 88 -2.77 -21.44 -3.67
C GLU A 88 -1.59 -20.91 -2.85
N GLU A 89 -0.51 -21.69 -2.74
CA GLU A 89 0.67 -21.30 -1.99
C GLU A 89 1.28 -19.99 -2.50
N TYR A 90 1.42 -19.85 -3.83
CA TYR A 90 1.94 -18.62 -4.41
C TYR A 90 1.03 -17.41 -4.17
N ALA A 91 -0.29 -17.57 -4.29
CA ALA A 91 -1.23 -16.48 -4.05
C ALA A 91 -1.23 -16.02 -2.59
N ASP A 92 -1.18 -16.95 -1.65
CA ASP A 92 -1.13 -16.65 -0.21
C ASP A 92 0.20 -15.97 0.16
N ASP A 93 1.32 -16.49 -0.34
CA ASP A 93 2.64 -15.89 -0.15
C ASP A 93 2.72 -14.48 -0.75
N LEU A 94 2.17 -14.26 -1.94
CA LEU A 94 2.13 -12.96 -2.59
C LEU A 94 1.28 -11.97 -1.78
N TYR A 95 0.12 -12.42 -1.28
CA TYR A 95 -0.75 -11.60 -0.44
C TYR A 95 -0.03 -11.13 0.81
N ASP A 96 0.69 -12.03 1.46
CA ASP A 96 1.43 -11.75 2.69
C ASP A 96 2.68 -10.91 2.44
N TYR A 97 3.45 -11.23 1.41
CA TYR A 97 4.67 -10.52 1.07
C TYR A 97 4.42 -9.06 0.68
N CYS A 98 3.40 -8.82 -0.14
CA CYS A 98 3.03 -7.47 -0.56
C CYS A 98 2.21 -6.71 0.49
N GLN A 99 1.84 -7.36 1.59
CA GLN A 99 1.01 -6.77 2.64
C GLN A 99 -0.35 -6.28 2.12
N PHE A 100 -0.93 -6.98 1.15
CA PHE A 100 -2.24 -6.64 0.61
C PHE A 100 -3.32 -6.68 1.68
N GLY A 101 -4.41 -5.96 1.44
CA GLY A 101 -5.59 -5.93 2.31
C GLY A 101 -5.83 -4.59 2.97
N TYR A 102 -7.09 -4.25 3.14
CA TYR A 102 -7.55 -2.98 3.66
C TYR A 102 -7.60 -2.99 5.19
N GLY A 103 -7.04 -1.96 5.82
CA GLY A 103 -7.09 -1.78 7.26
C GLY A 103 -6.23 -2.77 8.07
N GLU A 104 -6.40 -2.76 9.39
CA GLU A 104 -5.61 -3.59 10.31
C GLU A 104 -5.86 -5.10 10.15
N ASN A 105 -7.07 -5.48 9.73
CA ASN A 105 -7.43 -6.88 9.50
C ASN A 105 -6.98 -7.40 8.13
N ARG A 106 -6.44 -6.52 7.27
CA ARG A 106 -6.04 -6.85 5.91
C ARG A 106 -7.19 -7.47 5.11
N ASP A 107 -8.37 -6.84 5.21
CA ASP A 107 -9.58 -7.32 4.53
C ASP A 107 -9.43 -7.19 3.02
N GLY A 108 -9.54 -8.31 2.31
CA GLY A 108 -9.39 -8.26 0.85
C GLY A 108 -9.43 -9.62 0.15
N VAL A 109 -9.27 -9.52 -1.16
CA VAL A 109 -9.22 -10.64 -2.09
C VAL A 109 -8.15 -10.41 -3.16
N LEU A 110 -7.40 -11.45 -3.48
CA LEU A 110 -6.46 -11.50 -4.59
C LEU A 110 -6.92 -12.54 -5.61
N LEU A 111 -7.13 -12.11 -6.85
CA LEU A 111 -7.26 -12.98 -8.00
C LEU A 111 -5.89 -13.16 -8.66
N LEU A 112 -5.32 -14.34 -8.58
CA LEU A 112 -4.11 -14.74 -9.29
C LEU A 112 -4.45 -15.49 -10.56
N VAL A 113 -3.87 -15.08 -11.69
CA VAL A 113 -4.05 -15.73 -12.99
C VAL A 113 -2.69 -16.13 -13.56
N SER A 114 -2.50 -17.42 -13.83
CA SER A 114 -1.34 -17.95 -14.56
C SER A 114 -1.72 -18.19 -16.01
N ILE A 115 -1.13 -17.41 -16.91
CA ILE A 115 -1.47 -17.43 -18.35
C ILE A 115 -0.98 -18.73 -19.01
N GLY A 116 0.27 -19.08 -18.77
CA GLY A 116 0.88 -20.30 -19.37
C GLY A 116 0.27 -21.59 -18.85
N ASP A 117 -0.05 -21.63 -17.55
CA ASP A 117 -0.68 -22.81 -16.94
C ASP A 117 -2.18 -22.88 -17.19
N ARG A 118 -2.81 -21.78 -17.65
CA ARG A 118 -4.27 -21.63 -17.79
C ARG A 118 -5.02 -21.94 -16.50
N LYS A 119 -4.48 -21.42 -15.40
CA LYS A 119 -5.03 -21.60 -14.05
C LYS A 119 -5.28 -20.25 -13.40
N TRP A 120 -6.16 -20.27 -12.44
CA TRP A 120 -6.41 -19.12 -11.58
C TRP A 120 -6.67 -19.59 -10.14
N HIS A 121 -6.46 -18.71 -9.19
CA HIS A 121 -6.76 -18.92 -7.78
C HIS A 121 -7.23 -17.62 -7.14
N ILE A 122 -8.12 -17.74 -6.15
CA ILE A 122 -8.56 -16.61 -5.33
C ILE A 122 -8.08 -16.85 -3.90
N SER A 123 -7.24 -15.96 -3.42
CA SER A 123 -6.86 -15.89 -2.00
C SER A 123 -7.65 -14.78 -1.31
N THR A 124 -8.11 -15.03 -0.08
CA THR A 124 -8.91 -14.08 0.71
C THR A 124 -8.34 -13.94 2.12
N CYS A 125 -8.43 -12.72 2.66
CA CYS A 125 -8.00 -12.43 4.02
C CYS A 125 -9.06 -11.60 4.77
N GLY A 126 -9.04 -11.69 6.08
CA GLY A 126 -9.95 -10.93 6.94
C GLY A 126 -11.42 -11.23 6.65
N TYR A 127 -12.20 -10.17 6.43
CA TYR A 127 -13.62 -10.30 6.08
C TYR A 127 -13.86 -11.08 4.78
N GLY A 128 -12.89 -11.08 3.85
CA GLY A 128 -12.97 -11.83 2.59
C GLY A 128 -13.17 -13.35 2.76
N ILE A 129 -12.81 -13.90 3.93
CA ILE A 129 -13.03 -15.32 4.24
C ILE A 129 -14.52 -15.64 4.42
N THR A 130 -15.32 -14.65 4.83
CA THR A 130 -16.73 -14.81 5.19
C THR A 130 -17.70 -14.10 4.26
N ALA A 131 -17.17 -13.38 3.27
CA ALA A 131 -17.96 -12.59 2.32
C ALA A 131 -18.62 -13.41 1.22
#